data_c36f464532d86dcd1b812dff408dd010
#
_entry.id   c36f464532d86dcd1b812dff408dd010
#
_cell.length_a   1.000
_cell.length_b   1.000
_cell.length_c   1.000
_cell.angle_alpha   90.00
_cell.angle_beta   90.00
_cell.angle_gamma   90.00
#
_symmetry.space_group_name_H-M   'P 1'
#
loop_
_entity.id
_entity.type
_entity.pdbx_description
1 polymer ?
#
loop_
_entity_poly.entity_id
_entity_poly.type
_entity_poly.pdbx_seq_one_letter_code
_entity_poly.pdbx_strand_id
1 'polypeptide(L)'
;NDVVNPRTLANWPLQSHGSEILRRALIDLDEAGFEISMPIHDAVLIHMKREGWREMRRKIKEVKNIMSSAADQVIGWRIPVDVKIIRDQFYQDPEHQKLWEELYEKVLKVKRGVRNPDSVSVYQTGLSDNSTAVSSS
;
A
#
# COMPACT_ATOMS: atom_id res chain seq x y z
N ASN A 1 -22.54 12.97 -27.02
CA ASN A 1 -22.90 11.54 -26.86
C ASN A 1 -21.68 10.79 -26.34
N ASP A 2 -21.60 10.67 -25.02
CA ASP A 2 -20.55 9.85 -24.38
C ASP A 2 -20.87 8.38 -24.64
N VAL A 3 -20.17 7.82 -25.61
CA VAL A 3 -20.27 6.37 -25.91
C VAL A 3 -19.52 5.64 -24.80
N VAL A 4 -20.27 5.06 -23.87
CA VAL A 4 -19.68 4.25 -22.79
C VAL A 4 -18.99 3.04 -23.42
N ASN A 5 -17.70 2.90 -23.11
CA ASN A 5 -16.89 1.79 -23.63
C ASN A 5 -17.47 0.44 -23.15
N PRO A 6 -17.82 -0.51 -24.05
CA PRO A 6 -18.39 -1.81 -23.68
C PRO A 6 -17.52 -2.62 -22.70
N ARG A 7 -16.19 -2.47 -22.76
CA ARG A 7 -15.26 -3.13 -21.82
C ARG A 7 -15.42 -2.57 -20.40
N THR A 8 -15.68 -1.28 -20.26
CA THR A 8 -15.93 -0.64 -18.95
C THR A 8 -17.21 -1.18 -18.34
N LEU A 9 -18.28 -1.34 -19.12
CA LEU A 9 -19.54 -1.94 -18.66
C LEU A 9 -19.36 -3.41 -18.24
N ALA A 10 -18.57 -4.19 -18.97
CA ALA A 10 -18.32 -5.59 -18.65
C ALA A 10 -17.46 -5.76 -17.38
N ASN A 11 -16.56 -4.82 -17.11
CA ASN A 11 -15.68 -4.88 -15.94
C ASN A 11 -16.31 -4.30 -14.67
N TRP A 12 -17.36 -3.48 -14.79
CA TRP A 12 -17.99 -2.85 -13.64
C TRP A 12 -18.48 -3.84 -12.57
N PRO A 13 -19.20 -4.94 -12.90
CA PRO A 13 -19.62 -5.90 -11.88
C PRO A 13 -18.43 -6.50 -11.12
N LEU A 14 -17.33 -6.82 -11.81
CA LEU A 14 -16.14 -7.38 -11.19
C LEU A 14 -15.48 -6.39 -10.23
N GLN A 15 -15.36 -5.12 -10.62
CA GLN A 15 -14.78 -4.07 -9.78
C GLN A 15 -15.67 -3.76 -8.56
N SER A 16 -16.98 -3.74 -8.72
CA SER A 16 -17.92 -3.50 -7.62
C SER A 16 -17.90 -4.62 -6.59
N HIS A 17 -17.85 -5.89 -7.03
CA HIS A 17 -17.72 -7.03 -6.13
C HIS A 17 -16.37 -7.04 -5.41
N GLY A 18 -15.27 -6.69 -6.10
CA GLY A 18 -13.96 -6.55 -5.48
C GLY A 18 -13.94 -5.52 -4.36
N SER A 19 -14.55 -4.37 -4.59
CA SER A 19 -14.67 -3.31 -3.57
C SER A 19 -15.51 -3.74 -2.38
N GLU A 20 -16.60 -4.49 -2.62
CA GLU A 20 -17.47 -4.96 -1.55
C GLU A 20 -16.80 -6.07 -0.73
N ILE A 21 -16.06 -6.97 -1.36
CA ILE A 21 -15.25 -7.99 -0.68
C ILE A 21 -14.21 -7.31 0.23
N LEU A 22 -13.51 -6.30 -0.29
CA LEU A 22 -12.51 -5.58 0.49
C LEU A 22 -13.15 -4.85 1.67
N ARG A 23 -14.28 -4.17 1.45
CA ARG A 23 -15.01 -3.47 2.50
C ARG A 23 -15.44 -4.43 3.61
N ARG A 24 -15.97 -5.60 3.25
CA ARG A 24 -16.37 -6.62 4.20
C ARG A 24 -15.16 -7.18 4.96
N ALA A 25 -14.07 -7.46 4.26
CA ALA A 25 -12.83 -7.93 4.88
C ALA A 25 -12.26 -6.94 5.90
N LEU A 26 -12.31 -5.63 5.60
CA LEU A 26 -11.86 -4.58 6.53
C LEU A 26 -12.70 -4.58 7.83
N ILE A 27 -14.01 -4.70 7.72
CA ILE A 27 -14.91 -4.77 8.89
C ILE A 27 -14.57 -6.00 9.72
N ASP A 28 -14.51 -7.18 9.10
CA ASP A 28 -14.26 -8.44 9.81
C ASP A 28 -12.86 -8.48 10.46
N LEU A 29 -11.85 -7.85 9.84
CA LEU A 29 -10.50 -7.70 10.41
C LEU A 29 -10.48 -6.76 11.60
N ASP A 30 -11.19 -5.64 11.53
CA ASP A 30 -11.30 -4.67 12.63
C ASP A 30 -12.03 -5.30 13.83
N GLU A 31 -13.15 -5.99 13.58
CA GLU A 31 -13.91 -6.73 14.61
C GLU A 31 -13.06 -7.84 15.25
N ALA A 32 -12.14 -8.46 14.50
CA ALA A 32 -11.18 -9.43 15.02
C ALA A 32 -10.00 -8.80 15.79
N GLY A 33 -9.92 -7.47 15.84
CA GLY A 33 -8.91 -6.72 16.59
C GLY A 33 -7.58 -6.58 15.88
N PHE A 34 -7.54 -6.68 14.54
CA PHE A 34 -6.34 -6.40 13.77
C PHE A 34 -6.17 -4.90 13.53
N GLU A 35 -4.95 -4.40 13.72
CA GLU A 35 -4.61 -3.00 13.45
C GLU A 35 -4.42 -2.77 11.96
N ILE A 36 -5.43 -2.19 11.30
CA ILE A 36 -5.42 -1.89 9.88
C ILE A 36 -4.73 -0.55 9.67
N SER A 37 -3.59 -0.55 8.96
CA SER A 37 -2.87 0.67 8.64
C SER A 37 -3.48 1.38 7.44
N MET A 38 -3.72 0.67 6.34
CA MET A 38 -4.39 1.22 5.15
C MET A 38 -4.86 0.13 4.19
N PRO A 39 -5.95 0.35 3.45
CA PRO A 39 -6.25 -0.40 2.24
C PRO A 39 -5.41 0.12 1.05
N ILE A 40 -4.93 -0.78 0.19
CA ILE A 40 -4.13 -0.45 -0.99
C ILE A 40 -4.70 -1.24 -2.17
N HIS A 41 -5.49 -0.59 -3.02
CA HIS A 41 -6.19 -1.24 -4.14
C HIS A 41 -7.05 -2.43 -3.69
N ASP A 42 -6.59 -3.64 -3.95
CA ASP A 42 -7.21 -4.94 -3.60
C ASP A 42 -6.51 -5.64 -2.41
N ALA A 43 -5.63 -4.93 -1.73
CA ALA A 43 -4.86 -5.43 -0.60
C ALA A 43 -5.11 -4.60 0.67
N VAL A 44 -4.72 -5.16 1.81
CA VAL A 44 -4.78 -4.50 3.12
C VAL A 44 -3.41 -4.56 3.78
N LEU A 45 -2.92 -3.41 4.22
CA LEU A 45 -1.74 -3.33 5.06
C LEU A 45 -2.16 -3.42 6.54
N ILE A 46 -1.68 -4.44 7.22
CA ILE A 46 -1.98 -4.71 8.63
C ILE A 46 -0.70 -4.56 9.43
N HIS A 47 -0.76 -3.76 10.48
CA HIS A 47 0.33 -3.66 11.45
C HIS A 47 0.21 -4.79 12.48
N MET A 48 1.31 -5.50 12.68
CA MET A 48 1.38 -6.56 13.68
C MET A 48 2.58 -6.37 14.58
N LYS A 49 2.37 -6.47 15.88
CA LYS A 49 3.47 -6.48 16.85
C LYS A 49 4.39 -7.66 16.56
N ARG A 50 5.70 -7.41 16.65
CA ARG A 50 6.70 -8.46 16.45
C ARG A 50 6.65 -9.46 17.61
N GLU A 51 6.11 -10.61 17.34
CA GLU A 51 5.96 -11.73 18.27
C GLU A 51 6.74 -12.96 17.77
N GLY A 52 6.72 -14.04 18.55
CA GLY A 52 7.33 -15.30 18.14
C GLY A 52 6.74 -15.86 16.83
N TRP A 53 7.54 -16.56 16.05
CA TRP A 53 7.16 -17.07 14.72
C TRP A 53 5.87 -17.91 14.71
N ARG A 54 5.63 -18.68 15.77
CA ARG A 54 4.41 -19.50 15.90
C ARG A 54 3.17 -18.63 15.98
N GLU A 55 3.21 -17.58 16.78
CA GLU A 55 2.11 -16.64 16.95
C GLU A 55 1.87 -15.82 15.68
N MET A 56 2.93 -15.35 15.05
CA MET A 56 2.85 -14.66 13.77
C MET A 56 2.17 -15.53 12.70
N ARG A 57 2.55 -16.81 12.61
CA ARG A 57 1.90 -17.74 11.68
C ARG A 57 0.40 -17.93 11.97
N ARG A 58 0.03 -18.00 13.24
CA ARG A 58 -1.37 -18.13 13.66
C ARG A 58 -2.17 -16.93 13.19
N LYS A 59 -1.69 -15.72 13.47
CA LYS A 59 -2.32 -14.46 13.07
C LYS A 59 -2.41 -14.31 11.54
N ILE A 60 -1.37 -14.66 10.81
CA ILE A 60 -1.39 -14.66 9.34
C ILE A 60 -2.47 -15.62 8.80
N LYS A 61 -2.58 -16.82 9.37
CA LYS A 61 -3.61 -17.78 8.97
C LYS A 61 -5.02 -17.25 9.26
N GLU A 62 -5.19 -16.59 10.39
CA GLU A 62 -6.45 -15.97 10.78
C GLU A 62 -6.85 -14.84 9.80
N VAL A 63 -5.95 -13.92 9.48
CA VAL A 63 -6.16 -12.87 8.47
C VAL A 63 -6.55 -13.47 7.12
N LYS A 64 -5.84 -14.49 6.65
CA LYS A 64 -6.16 -15.18 5.39
C LYS A 64 -7.57 -15.78 5.40
N ASN A 65 -7.96 -16.38 6.51
CA ASN A 65 -9.28 -16.97 6.66
C ASN A 65 -10.38 -15.89 6.66
N ILE A 66 -10.18 -14.78 7.37
CA ILE A 66 -11.13 -13.67 7.42
C ILE A 66 -11.32 -13.08 6.03
N MET A 67 -10.25 -12.71 5.34
CA MET A 67 -10.33 -12.15 3.98
C MET A 67 -10.96 -13.11 2.98
N SER A 68 -10.60 -14.39 3.04
CA SER A 68 -11.20 -15.42 2.17
C SER A 68 -12.68 -15.66 2.48
N SER A 69 -13.09 -15.56 3.75
CA SER A 69 -14.47 -15.66 4.17
C SER A 69 -15.31 -14.45 3.75
N ALA A 70 -14.72 -13.25 3.75
CA ALA A 70 -15.38 -12.05 3.24
C ALA A 70 -15.76 -12.21 1.74
N ALA A 71 -14.90 -12.82 0.94
CA ALA A 71 -15.22 -13.15 -0.44
C ALA A 71 -16.38 -14.14 -0.53
N ASP A 72 -16.39 -15.18 0.29
CA ASP A 72 -17.46 -16.16 0.35
C ASP A 72 -18.81 -15.52 0.69
N GLN A 73 -18.83 -14.57 1.60
CA GLN A 73 -20.06 -13.84 1.99
C GLN A 73 -20.61 -12.96 0.86
N VAL A 74 -19.75 -12.39 0.01
CA VAL A 74 -20.18 -11.46 -1.05
C VAL A 74 -20.51 -12.18 -2.35
N ILE A 75 -19.70 -13.13 -2.76
CA ILE A 75 -19.84 -13.82 -4.06
C ILE A 75 -20.13 -15.31 -3.95
N GLY A 76 -20.24 -15.88 -2.73
CA GLY A 76 -20.46 -17.31 -2.51
C GLY A 76 -19.24 -18.18 -2.84
N TRP A 77 -18.05 -17.59 -2.89
CA TRP A 77 -16.82 -18.29 -3.27
C TRP A 77 -15.62 -17.78 -2.49
N ARG A 78 -14.81 -18.71 -1.96
CA ARG A 78 -13.57 -18.38 -1.27
C ARG A 78 -12.45 -18.08 -2.27
N ILE A 79 -11.84 -16.90 -2.14
CA ILE A 79 -10.69 -16.49 -2.94
C ILE A 79 -9.40 -16.74 -2.13
N PRO A 80 -8.35 -17.32 -2.74
CA PRO A 80 -7.06 -17.45 -2.08
C PRO A 80 -6.45 -16.06 -1.83
N VAL A 81 -5.83 -15.90 -0.65
CA VAL A 81 -5.20 -14.64 -0.24
C VAL A 81 -3.70 -14.85 -0.12
N ASP A 82 -2.93 -14.02 -0.81
CA ASP A 82 -1.49 -13.99 -0.66
C ASP A 82 -1.06 -13.01 0.43
N VAL A 83 0.05 -13.32 1.10
CA VAL A 83 0.58 -12.48 2.18
C VAL A 83 2.05 -12.19 1.95
N LYS A 84 2.40 -10.93 1.94
CA LYS A 84 3.77 -10.44 1.95
C LYS A 84 4.10 -9.91 3.35
N ILE A 85 5.16 -10.43 3.96
CA ILE A 85 5.62 -9.94 5.27
C ILE A 85 6.70 -8.90 5.05
N ILE A 86 6.44 -7.69 5.57
CA ILE A 86 7.36 -6.55 5.54
C ILE A 86 7.90 -6.39 6.97
N ARG A 87 9.20 -6.48 7.17
CA ARG A 87 9.81 -6.46 8.51
C ARG A 87 10.30 -5.09 8.94
N ASP A 88 10.86 -4.34 8.02
CA ASP A 88 11.50 -3.05 8.30
C ASP A 88 10.93 -1.96 7.38
N GLN A 89 11.45 -1.82 6.18
CA GLN A 89 10.94 -0.89 5.19
C GLN A 89 10.31 -1.64 4.01
N PHE A 90 9.29 -1.03 3.42
CA PHE A 90 8.78 -1.51 2.14
C PHE A 90 9.78 -1.14 1.05
N TYR A 91 10.47 -2.16 0.53
CA TYR A 91 11.29 -2.00 -0.66
C TYR A 91 10.49 -2.43 -1.88
N GLN A 92 10.46 -1.60 -2.88
CA GLN A 92 9.97 -2.00 -4.19
C GLN A 92 10.89 -3.08 -4.77
N ASP A 93 10.38 -3.81 -5.78
CA ASP A 93 11.20 -4.72 -6.55
C ASP A 93 12.45 -3.96 -7.07
N PRO A 94 13.66 -4.56 -7.02
CA PRO A 94 14.88 -3.90 -7.45
C PRO A 94 14.83 -3.36 -8.89
N GLU A 95 14.09 -4.02 -9.78
CA GLU A 95 13.88 -3.53 -11.16
C GLU A 95 13.03 -2.26 -11.19
N HIS A 96 11.97 -2.21 -10.38
CA HIS A 96 11.13 -1.02 -10.26
C HIS A 96 11.86 0.13 -9.56
N GLN A 97 12.69 -0.16 -8.57
CA GLN A 97 13.52 0.84 -7.91
C GLN A 97 14.49 1.49 -8.90
N LYS A 98 15.18 0.68 -9.71
CA LYS A 98 16.09 1.18 -10.74
C LYS A 98 15.37 2.02 -11.78
N LEU A 99 14.20 1.59 -12.26
CA LEU A 99 13.37 2.36 -13.18
C LEU A 99 12.96 3.70 -12.58
N TRP A 100 12.60 3.72 -11.29
CA TRP A 100 12.24 4.93 -10.57
C TRP A 100 13.41 5.91 -10.50
N GLU A 101 14.60 5.43 -10.18
CA GLU A 101 15.82 6.25 -10.11
C GLU A 101 16.14 6.86 -11.48
N GLU A 102 16.04 6.09 -12.56
CA GLU A 102 16.23 6.58 -13.92
C GLU A 102 15.21 7.67 -14.32
N LEU A 103 13.94 7.47 -13.98
CA LEU A 103 12.88 8.43 -14.24
C LEU A 103 13.08 9.71 -13.41
N TYR A 104 13.43 9.57 -12.15
CA TYR A 104 13.69 10.69 -11.26
C TYR A 104 14.85 11.55 -11.74
N GLU A 105 15.95 10.94 -12.16
CA GLU A 105 17.08 11.64 -12.77
C GLU A 105 16.69 12.41 -14.05
N LYS A 106 15.87 11.81 -14.91
CA LYS A 106 15.35 12.48 -16.12
C LYS A 106 14.50 13.71 -15.74
N VAL A 107 13.61 13.58 -14.76
CA VAL A 107 12.76 14.68 -14.29
C VAL A 107 13.62 15.81 -13.70
N LEU A 108 14.65 15.48 -12.92
CA LEU A 108 15.57 16.48 -12.36
C LEU A 108 16.35 17.22 -13.46
N LYS A 109 16.80 16.52 -14.50
CA LYS A 109 17.48 17.16 -15.65
C LYS A 109 16.57 18.14 -16.38
N VAL A 110 15.30 17.76 -16.60
CA VAL A 110 14.29 18.64 -17.22
C VAL A 110 14.04 19.85 -16.33
N LYS A 111 13.85 19.69 -15.03
CA LYS A 111 13.66 20.79 -14.09
C LYS A 111 14.87 21.75 -14.05
N ARG A 112 16.09 21.22 -14.14
CA ARG A 112 17.31 22.04 -14.19
C ARG A 112 17.45 22.78 -15.52
N GLY A 113 16.97 22.19 -16.63
CA GLY A 113 16.96 22.83 -17.97
C GLY A 113 15.87 23.89 -18.17
N VAL A 114 14.79 23.83 -17.39
CA VAL A 114 13.64 24.77 -17.44
C VAL A 114 13.77 25.88 -16.38
N ARG A 115 14.89 26.01 -15.69
CA ARG A 115 15.07 27.03 -14.68
C ARG A 115 15.11 28.42 -15.34
N ASN A 116 13.92 29.01 -15.48
CA ASN A 116 13.77 30.44 -15.69
C ASN A 116 14.24 31.15 -14.40
N PRO A 117 15.18 32.09 -14.44
CA PRO A 117 15.77 32.68 -13.24
C PRO A 117 14.78 33.50 -12.38
N ASP A 118 13.57 33.74 -12.85
CA ASP A 118 12.57 34.58 -12.20
C ASP A 118 11.50 33.86 -11.36
N SER A 119 11.54 32.55 -11.24
CA SER A 119 10.62 31.80 -10.36
C SER A 119 11.34 31.27 -9.13
N VAL A 120 11.52 32.16 -8.16
CA VAL A 120 11.88 31.81 -6.80
C VAL A 120 10.63 31.41 -6.04
N SER A 121 10.80 30.40 -5.22
CA SER A 121 10.02 30.11 -4.03
C SER A 121 9.19 28.85 -3.99
N VAL A 122 9.61 28.12 -3.02
CA VAL A 122 8.93 27.41 -1.93
C VAL A 122 8.57 25.98 -2.21
N TYR A 123 9.45 25.08 -1.78
CA TYR A 123 9.15 24.00 -0.82
C TYR A 123 10.49 23.45 -0.31
N GLN A 124 11.03 24.07 0.73
CA GLN A 124 11.97 23.42 1.63
C GLN A 124 11.17 22.61 2.64
N THR A 125 11.04 21.32 2.42
CA THR A 125 10.70 20.40 3.49
C THR A 125 11.97 20.18 4.31
N GLY A 126 11.97 20.76 5.51
CA GLY A 126 13.06 20.59 6.46
C GLY A 126 13.13 19.15 6.96
N LEU A 127 14.18 18.48 6.58
CA LEU A 127 14.77 17.41 7.37
C LEU A 127 15.91 18.03 8.15
N SER A 128 15.64 18.42 9.38
CA SER A 128 16.66 18.89 10.31
C SER A 128 17.43 17.68 10.83
N ASP A 129 18.71 17.68 10.51
CA ASP A 129 19.72 16.85 11.17
C ASP A 129 19.73 17.12 12.68
N ASN A 130 19.35 16.15 13.47
CA ASN A 130 19.63 16.10 14.89
C ASN A 130 20.81 15.18 15.15
N SER A 131 22.02 15.69 14.90
CA SER A 131 23.22 15.17 15.53
C SER A 131 23.60 16.14 16.64
N THR A 132 23.20 15.89 17.86
CA THR A 132 23.77 16.53 19.04
C THR A 132 24.66 15.55 19.78
N ALA A 133 25.92 15.88 19.71
CA ALA A 133 26.99 15.30 20.48
C ALA A 133 26.72 15.41 21.98
N VAL A 134 26.91 14.29 22.69
CA VAL A 134 27.07 14.28 24.14
C VAL A 134 28.55 14.54 24.43
N SER A 135 28.86 15.66 25.01
CA SER A 135 30.14 15.97 25.63
C SER A 135 29.98 15.91 27.12
N SER A 136 30.82 15.11 27.69
CA SER A 136 31.16 14.89 29.10
C SER A 136 31.42 16.18 29.92
N SER A 137 30.91 16.21 31.13
CA SER A 137 31.65 16.59 32.34
C SER A 137 30.95 16.01 33.55
#